data_a605d7350e5aa279c381a878e043deea
#
_entry.id   a605d7350e5aa279c381a878e043deea
#
_cell.length_a   1.000
_cell.length_b   1.000
_cell.length_c   1.000
_cell.angle_alpha   90.00
_cell.angle_beta   90.00
_cell.angle_gamma   90.00
#
_symmetry.space_group_name_H-M   'P 1'
#
loop_
_entity.id
_entity.type
_entity.pdbx_description
1 polymer ?
#
loop_
_entity_poly.entity_id
_entity_poly.type
_entity_poly.pdbx_seq_one_letter_code
_entity_poly.pdbx_strand_id
1 'polypeptide(L)'
;MNRENLLFAVIGLLLGFIVGFIFASSMSQKTALQTANNASQNLPADHPPLGAQNAGDPAAQREQVMAQIEKARNEPQNFEAQMTAAQLYYQIQRYDQAIEFLLKANQLKPSEFDAVAALGLVNLNAGHYDQAEKWYRVAVKMKPDNEGVLAGLAASTIEKGDARAAETAVAELEKAYPNNEDLAQFKQKLASLKK
;
A
#
# COMPACT_ATOMS: atom_id res chain seq x y z
N MET A 1 32.12 12.46 -36.88
CA MET A 1 32.10 11.85 -35.54
C MET A 1 31.62 10.42 -35.74
N ASN A 2 32.47 9.42 -35.50
CA ASN A 2 32.14 8.00 -35.76
C ASN A 2 31.12 7.51 -34.76
N ARG A 3 30.18 6.65 -35.19
CA ARG A 3 29.09 6.12 -34.34
C ARG A 3 29.60 5.47 -33.05
N GLU A 4 30.80 4.86 -33.11
CA GLU A 4 31.46 4.25 -31.95
C GLU A 4 31.88 5.28 -30.90
N ASN A 5 32.41 6.43 -31.32
CA ASN A 5 32.84 7.50 -30.38
C ASN A 5 31.62 8.15 -29.70
N LEU A 6 30.45 8.23 -30.39
CA LEU A 6 29.22 8.69 -29.80
C LEU A 6 28.70 7.70 -28.74
N LEU A 7 28.79 6.40 -29.02
CA LEU A 7 28.39 5.35 -28.10
C LEU A 7 29.20 5.38 -26.80
N PHE A 8 30.54 5.50 -26.91
CA PHE A 8 31.42 5.61 -25.74
C PHE A 8 31.16 6.90 -24.93
N ALA A 9 30.86 8.01 -25.60
CA ALA A 9 30.53 9.25 -24.92
C ALA A 9 29.23 9.13 -24.12
N VAL A 10 28.18 8.49 -24.68
CA VAL A 10 26.89 8.24 -23.98
C VAL A 10 27.06 7.28 -22.80
N ILE A 11 27.82 6.20 -22.98
CA ILE A 11 28.08 5.23 -21.90
C ILE A 11 28.89 5.90 -20.78
N GLY A 12 29.92 6.69 -21.10
CA GLY A 12 30.70 7.42 -20.11
C GLY A 12 29.87 8.43 -19.31
N LEU A 13 28.94 9.13 -19.97
CA LEU A 13 28.03 10.09 -19.33
C LEU A 13 27.03 9.40 -18.41
N LEU A 14 26.47 8.26 -18.81
CA LEU A 14 25.57 7.45 -17.98
C LEU A 14 26.28 6.85 -16.76
N LEU A 15 27.47 6.32 -16.91
CA LEU A 15 28.26 5.80 -15.80
C LEU A 15 28.68 6.91 -14.83
N GLY A 16 29.08 8.08 -15.33
CA GLY A 16 29.39 9.26 -14.51
C GLY A 16 28.18 9.75 -13.71
N PHE A 17 26.98 9.72 -14.30
CA PHE A 17 25.74 10.10 -13.61
C PHE A 17 25.37 9.14 -12.49
N ILE A 18 25.51 7.81 -12.73
CA ILE A 18 25.23 6.78 -11.70
C ILE A 18 26.20 6.89 -10.53
N VAL A 19 27.50 7.04 -10.79
CA VAL A 19 28.51 7.20 -9.74
C VAL A 19 28.31 8.52 -8.99
N GLY A 20 28.02 9.61 -9.70
CA GLY A 20 27.74 10.90 -9.09
C GLY A 20 26.47 10.89 -8.21
N PHE A 21 25.41 10.20 -8.66
CA PHE A 21 24.17 10.07 -7.89
C PHE A 21 24.37 9.26 -6.60
N ILE A 22 25.08 8.14 -6.66
CA ILE A 22 25.39 7.30 -5.48
C ILE A 22 26.25 8.09 -4.48
N PHE A 23 27.24 8.86 -4.96
CA PHE A 23 28.11 9.67 -4.11
C PHE A 23 27.35 10.84 -3.48
N ALA A 24 26.49 11.54 -4.26
CA ALA A 24 25.66 12.63 -3.74
C ALA A 24 24.65 12.14 -2.70
N SER A 25 24.02 10.98 -2.93
CA SER A 25 23.06 10.40 -1.97
C SER A 25 23.74 9.98 -0.66
N SER A 26 24.96 9.42 -0.75
CA SER A 26 25.75 9.04 0.44
C SER A 26 26.22 10.26 1.26
N MET A 27 26.54 11.36 0.58
CA MET A 27 27.01 12.58 1.23
C MET A 27 25.85 13.35 1.87
N SER A 28 24.66 13.35 1.25
CA SER A 28 23.44 13.97 1.78
C SER A 28 22.99 13.33 3.10
N GLN A 29 23.08 12.01 3.24
CA GLN A 29 22.75 11.34 4.50
C GLN A 29 23.71 11.69 5.64
N LYS A 30 25.02 11.80 5.36
CA LYS A 30 26.01 12.18 6.38
C LYS A 30 25.84 13.63 6.83
N THR A 31 25.52 14.53 5.90
CA THR A 31 25.29 15.96 6.22
C THR A 31 24.02 16.17 7.02
N ALA A 32 22.93 15.43 6.73
CA ALA A 32 21.68 15.51 7.48
C ALA A 32 21.85 15.06 8.94
N LEU A 33 22.62 13.99 9.18
CA LEU A 33 22.91 13.51 10.55
C LEU A 33 23.83 14.46 11.32
N GLN A 34 24.80 15.10 10.66
CA GLN A 34 25.67 16.10 11.30
C GLN A 34 24.97 17.41 11.58
N THR A 35 24.06 17.86 10.69
CA THR A 35 23.26 19.07 10.89
C THR A 35 22.27 18.91 12.04
N ALA A 36 21.66 17.72 12.17
CA ALA A 36 20.76 17.42 13.30
C ALA A 36 21.50 17.42 14.65
N ASN A 37 22.71 16.87 14.71
CA ASN A 37 23.52 16.87 15.93
C ASN A 37 24.05 18.27 16.32
N ASN A 38 24.36 19.12 15.33
CA ASN A 38 24.84 20.48 15.60
C ASN A 38 23.71 21.45 15.95
N ALA A 39 22.48 21.23 15.46
CA ALA A 39 21.30 22.02 15.80
C ALA A 39 20.91 21.86 17.29
N SER A 40 21.16 20.68 17.87
CA SER A 40 20.84 20.39 19.27
C SER A 40 21.81 21.05 20.27
N GLN A 41 22.99 21.51 19.82
CA GLN A 41 24.01 22.10 20.71
C GLN A 41 23.92 23.62 20.85
N ASN A 42 23.11 24.33 20.07
CA ASN A 42 23.03 25.80 20.07
C ASN A 42 21.64 26.36 20.42
N LEU A 43 20.77 25.58 21.04
CA LEU A 43 19.46 26.03 21.50
C LEU A 43 19.60 26.59 22.94
N PRO A 44 18.99 27.77 23.27
CA PRO A 44 18.92 28.26 24.64
C PRO A 44 18.21 27.24 25.53
N ALA A 45 18.61 27.20 26.82
CA ALA A 45 18.15 26.23 27.82
C ALA A 45 16.61 26.21 28.07
N ASP A 46 15.90 27.25 27.62
CA ASP A 46 14.45 27.41 27.83
C ASP A 46 13.57 26.95 26.64
N HIS A 47 14.18 26.37 25.59
CA HIS A 47 13.37 25.79 24.51
C HIS A 47 12.98 24.34 24.84
N PRO A 48 11.68 23.99 24.73
CA PRO A 48 11.29 22.58 24.78
C PRO A 48 12.03 21.84 23.68
N PRO A 49 12.51 20.59 23.91
CA PRO A 49 13.30 19.84 22.95
C PRO A 49 12.52 19.67 21.65
N LEU A 50 13.00 20.28 20.57
CA LEU A 50 12.48 20.10 19.22
C LEU A 50 12.76 18.65 18.79
N GLY A 51 11.75 17.80 18.87
CA GLY A 51 11.85 16.43 18.36
C GLY A 51 11.44 15.32 19.31
N ALA A 52 11.03 15.62 20.55
CA ALA A 52 10.53 14.59 21.46
C ALA A 52 9.02 14.36 21.35
N GLN A 53 8.41 14.66 20.20
CA GLN A 53 7.03 14.26 19.93
C GLN A 53 7.03 12.95 19.14
N ASN A 54 7.02 11.83 19.88
CA ASN A 54 6.59 10.50 19.45
C ASN A 54 7.34 9.79 18.30
N ALA A 55 8.64 10.02 18.11
CA ALA A 55 9.46 8.97 17.53
C ALA A 55 9.83 7.99 18.66
N GLY A 56 8.88 7.15 19.06
CA GLY A 56 9.14 6.06 19.99
C GLY A 56 10.33 5.26 19.50
N ASP A 57 11.15 4.76 20.44
CA ASP A 57 12.30 3.91 20.12
C ASP A 57 11.91 2.88 19.04
N PRO A 58 12.58 2.85 17.88
CA PRO A 58 12.25 1.88 16.81
C PRO A 58 12.33 0.43 17.26
N ALA A 59 13.07 0.13 18.31
CA ALA A 59 13.11 -1.19 18.93
C ALA A 59 11.83 -1.47 19.72
N ALA A 60 11.37 -0.50 20.52
CA ALA A 60 10.11 -0.63 21.25
C ALA A 60 8.89 -0.72 20.31
N GLN A 61 8.89 0.02 19.20
CA GLN A 61 7.83 -0.09 18.18
C GLN A 61 7.81 -1.49 17.55
N ARG A 62 8.96 -2.03 17.20
CA ARG A 62 9.05 -3.41 16.67
C ARG A 62 8.56 -4.44 17.68
N GLU A 63 8.93 -4.31 18.95
CA GLU A 63 8.47 -5.19 20.01
C GLU A 63 6.95 -5.13 20.16
N GLN A 64 6.34 -3.95 20.13
CA GLN A 64 4.89 -3.80 20.17
C GLN A 64 4.20 -4.46 18.96
N VAL A 65 4.73 -4.29 17.75
CA VAL A 65 4.20 -4.95 16.54
C VAL A 65 4.28 -6.47 16.68
N MET A 66 5.43 -7.00 17.12
CA MET A 66 5.61 -8.44 17.32
C MET A 66 4.66 -8.98 18.39
N ALA A 67 4.45 -8.26 19.50
CA ALA A 67 3.52 -8.64 20.55
C ALA A 67 2.06 -8.73 20.04
N GLN A 68 1.64 -7.81 19.16
CA GLN A 68 0.29 -7.84 18.56
C GLN A 68 0.11 -9.06 17.62
N ILE A 69 1.14 -9.35 16.83
CA ILE A 69 1.11 -10.53 15.95
C ILE A 69 1.09 -11.82 16.77
N GLU A 70 1.89 -11.90 17.83
CA GLU A 70 1.94 -13.04 18.73
C GLU A 70 0.60 -13.24 19.45
N LYS A 71 -0.04 -12.16 19.89
CA LYS A 71 -1.39 -12.18 20.45
C LYS A 71 -2.39 -12.83 19.48
N ALA A 72 -2.36 -12.44 18.20
CA ALA A 72 -3.26 -13.02 17.19
C ALA A 72 -3.01 -14.52 16.97
N ARG A 73 -1.77 -14.99 17.13
CA ARG A 73 -1.41 -16.42 17.05
C ARG A 73 -1.88 -17.21 18.24
N ASN A 74 -1.72 -16.63 19.44
CA ASN A 74 -2.07 -17.28 20.71
C ASN A 74 -3.59 -17.21 21.01
N GLU A 75 -4.29 -16.22 20.41
CA GLU A 75 -5.72 -16.01 20.56
C GLU A 75 -6.44 -16.18 19.20
N PRO A 76 -6.48 -17.39 18.62
CA PRO A 76 -7.04 -17.58 17.26
C PRO A 76 -8.53 -17.26 17.15
N GLN A 77 -9.27 -17.21 18.26
CA GLN A 77 -10.68 -16.85 18.33
C GLN A 77 -10.93 -15.35 18.60
N ASN A 78 -9.87 -14.56 18.72
CA ASN A 78 -9.99 -13.13 18.94
C ASN A 78 -10.01 -12.38 17.61
N PHE A 79 -11.22 -11.99 17.16
CA PHE A 79 -11.44 -11.26 15.91
C PHE A 79 -10.55 -10.00 15.80
N GLU A 80 -10.52 -9.17 16.83
CA GLU A 80 -9.77 -7.91 16.83
C GLU A 80 -8.25 -8.16 16.71
N ALA A 81 -7.75 -9.20 17.37
CA ALA A 81 -6.34 -9.58 17.25
C ALA A 81 -6.01 -10.02 15.81
N GLN A 82 -6.91 -10.81 15.17
CA GLN A 82 -6.72 -11.23 13.77
C GLN A 82 -6.72 -10.02 12.83
N MET A 83 -7.66 -9.09 12.99
CA MET A 83 -7.72 -7.86 12.19
C MET A 83 -6.47 -6.98 12.37
N THR A 84 -6.02 -6.82 13.62
CA THR A 84 -4.81 -6.05 13.93
C THR A 84 -3.56 -6.66 13.29
N ALA A 85 -3.37 -7.97 13.42
CA ALA A 85 -2.24 -8.66 12.79
C ALA A 85 -2.27 -8.53 11.26
N ALA A 86 -3.43 -8.65 10.65
CA ALA A 86 -3.60 -8.47 9.22
C ALA A 86 -3.20 -7.06 8.76
N GLN A 87 -3.63 -6.04 9.49
CA GLN A 87 -3.28 -4.65 9.20
C GLN A 87 -1.76 -4.42 9.31
N LEU A 88 -1.11 -4.96 10.33
CA LEU A 88 0.33 -4.85 10.51
C LEU A 88 1.10 -5.51 9.36
N TYR A 89 0.69 -6.69 8.93
CA TYR A 89 1.29 -7.38 7.79
C TYR A 89 1.04 -6.63 6.48
N TYR A 90 -0.14 -6.04 6.28
CA TYR A 90 -0.46 -5.21 5.12
C TYR A 90 0.45 -3.97 5.03
N GLN A 91 0.69 -3.27 6.15
CA GLN A 91 1.55 -2.09 6.21
C GLN A 91 2.99 -2.37 5.77
N ILE A 92 3.49 -3.57 6.03
CA ILE A 92 4.83 -4.01 5.60
C ILE A 92 4.79 -4.81 4.28
N GLN A 93 3.68 -4.73 3.54
CA GLN A 93 3.47 -5.37 2.23
C GLN A 93 3.63 -6.91 2.24
N ARG A 94 3.44 -7.53 3.39
CA ARG A 94 3.40 -8.98 3.55
C ARG A 94 1.96 -9.45 3.33
N TYR A 95 1.49 -9.34 2.09
CA TYR A 95 0.09 -9.53 1.73
C TYR A 95 -0.42 -10.94 2.01
N ASP A 96 0.36 -11.98 1.75
CA ASP A 96 -0.05 -13.36 2.01
C ASP A 96 -0.34 -13.61 3.49
N GLN A 97 0.52 -13.08 4.38
CA GLN A 97 0.31 -13.16 5.82
C GLN A 97 -0.93 -12.33 6.24
N ALA A 98 -1.12 -11.15 5.66
CA ALA A 98 -2.31 -10.35 5.93
C ALA A 98 -3.59 -11.11 5.53
N ILE A 99 -3.60 -11.76 4.36
CA ILE A 99 -4.73 -12.57 3.88
C ILE A 99 -5.01 -13.74 4.86
N GLU A 100 -3.99 -14.42 5.35
CA GLU A 100 -4.15 -15.51 6.30
C GLU A 100 -4.92 -15.06 7.57
N PHE A 101 -4.52 -13.93 8.16
CA PHE A 101 -5.18 -13.39 9.35
C PHE A 101 -6.58 -12.86 9.03
N LEU A 102 -6.80 -12.22 7.87
CA LEU A 102 -8.13 -11.78 7.44
C LEU A 102 -9.09 -12.94 7.20
N LEU A 103 -8.60 -14.06 6.65
CA LEU A 103 -9.43 -15.25 6.49
C LEU A 103 -9.88 -15.82 7.84
N LYS A 104 -8.99 -15.83 8.85
CA LYS A 104 -9.35 -16.21 10.21
C LYS A 104 -10.38 -15.25 10.81
N ALA A 105 -10.19 -13.93 10.64
CA ALA A 105 -11.16 -12.93 11.08
C ALA A 105 -12.53 -13.14 10.41
N ASN A 106 -12.56 -13.35 9.10
CA ASN A 106 -13.79 -13.61 8.37
C ASN A 106 -14.48 -14.93 8.77
N GLN A 107 -13.72 -15.97 9.15
CA GLN A 107 -14.29 -17.21 9.69
C GLN A 107 -14.97 -16.97 11.05
N LEU A 108 -14.42 -16.10 11.90
CA LEU A 108 -14.99 -15.75 13.18
C LEU A 108 -16.25 -14.89 13.08
N LYS A 109 -16.24 -13.93 12.13
CA LYS A 109 -17.35 -13.01 11.89
C LYS A 109 -17.59 -12.86 10.37
N PRO A 110 -18.30 -13.80 9.72
CA PRO A 110 -18.51 -13.79 8.26
C PRO A 110 -19.32 -12.60 7.74
N SER A 111 -20.13 -11.98 8.59
CA SER A 111 -20.94 -10.80 8.27
C SER A 111 -20.28 -9.47 8.62
N GLU A 112 -18.99 -9.49 9.01
CA GLU A 112 -18.27 -8.26 9.31
C GLU A 112 -17.73 -7.63 8.01
N PHE A 113 -18.33 -6.50 7.64
CA PHE A 113 -18.01 -5.81 6.38
C PHE A 113 -16.54 -5.46 6.25
N ASP A 114 -15.90 -4.99 7.32
CA ASP A 114 -14.52 -4.51 7.27
C ASP A 114 -13.53 -5.66 6.98
N ALA A 115 -13.80 -6.86 7.49
CA ALA A 115 -12.98 -8.03 7.19
C ALA A 115 -13.12 -8.46 5.73
N VAL A 116 -14.34 -8.42 5.18
CA VAL A 116 -14.62 -8.77 3.78
C VAL A 116 -14.01 -7.73 2.83
N ALA A 117 -14.20 -6.44 3.11
CA ALA A 117 -13.62 -5.36 2.30
C ALA A 117 -12.08 -5.38 2.33
N ALA A 118 -11.49 -5.65 3.51
CA ALA A 118 -10.05 -5.79 3.66
C ALA A 118 -9.50 -6.99 2.87
N LEU A 119 -10.22 -8.13 2.81
CA LEU A 119 -9.83 -9.25 1.95
C LEU A 119 -9.81 -8.85 0.47
N GLY A 120 -10.77 -8.05 0.00
CA GLY A 120 -10.75 -7.48 -1.34
C GLY A 120 -9.51 -6.64 -1.59
N LEU A 121 -9.24 -5.68 -0.71
CA LEU A 121 -8.12 -4.75 -0.80
C LEU A 121 -6.76 -5.46 -0.80
N VAL A 122 -6.55 -6.36 0.17
CA VAL A 122 -5.24 -7.03 0.31
C VAL A 122 -4.98 -7.97 -0.86
N ASN A 123 -6.01 -8.69 -1.36
CA ASN A 123 -5.87 -9.52 -2.56
C ASN A 123 -5.57 -8.68 -3.80
N LEU A 124 -6.20 -7.50 -3.96
CA LEU A 124 -5.91 -6.58 -5.07
C LEU A 124 -4.44 -6.15 -5.05
N ASN A 125 -3.93 -5.71 -3.89
CA ASN A 125 -2.53 -5.28 -3.74
C ASN A 125 -1.53 -6.44 -3.85
N ALA A 126 -1.94 -7.67 -3.56
CA ALA A 126 -1.15 -8.88 -3.77
C ALA A 126 -1.11 -9.32 -5.24
N GLY A 127 -1.90 -8.70 -6.13
CA GLY A 127 -2.05 -9.15 -7.52
C GLY A 127 -2.96 -10.37 -7.69
N HIS A 128 -3.67 -10.78 -6.64
CA HIS A 128 -4.63 -11.89 -6.67
C HIS A 128 -5.99 -11.41 -7.16
N TYR A 129 -6.07 -10.92 -8.39
CA TYR A 129 -7.21 -10.18 -8.92
C TYR A 129 -8.51 -10.98 -8.94
N ASP A 130 -8.47 -12.29 -9.21
CA ASP A 130 -9.63 -13.19 -9.14
C ASP A 130 -10.23 -13.26 -7.73
N GLN A 131 -9.37 -13.30 -6.71
CA GLN A 131 -9.82 -13.34 -5.32
C GLN A 131 -10.31 -11.96 -4.87
N ALA A 132 -9.62 -10.90 -5.28
CA ALA A 132 -10.03 -9.52 -5.01
C ALA A 132 -11.45 -9.26 -5.55
N GLU A 133 -11.71 -9.61 -6.81
CA GLU A 133 -13.05 -9.49 -7.42
C GLU A 133 -14.11 -10.24 -6.60
N LYS A 134 -13.83 -11.48 -6.20
CA LYS A 134 -14.79 -12.29 -5.41
C LYS A 134 -15.12 -11.60 -4.09
N TRP A 135 -14.13 -11.15 -3.35
CA TRP A 135 -14.33 -10.50 -2.06
C TRP A 135 -15.03 -9.15 -2.20
N TYR A 136 -14.67 -8.34 -3.19
CA TYR A 136 -15.36 -7.08 -3.45
C TYR A 136 -16.82 -7.29 -3.87
N ARG A 137 -17.14 -8.32 -4.66
CA ARG A 137 -18.54 -8.68 -4.97
C ARG A 137 -19.34 -9.06 -3.72
N VAL A 138 -18.71 -9.72 -2.75
CA VAL A 138 -19.34 -9.99 -1.45
C VAL A 138 -19.55 -8.67 -0.69
N ALA A 139 -18.53 -7.82 -0.63
CA ALA A 139 -18.61 -6.52 0.06
C ALA A 139 -19.67 -5.60 -0.56
N VAL A 140 -19.81 -5.55 -1.89
CA VAL A 140 -20.89 -4.79 -2.58
C VAL A 140 -22.27 -5.29 -2.18
N LYS A 141 -22.47 -6.60 -2.02
CA LYS A 141 -23.76 -7.14 -1.54
C LYS A 141 -24.07 -6.73 -0.11
N MET A 142 -23.04 -6.53 0.73
CA MET A 142 -23.20 -6.08 2.12
C MET A 142 -23.46 -4.57 2.21
N LYS A 143 -22.75 -3.77 1.42
CA LYS A 143 -22.88 -2.31 1.34
C LYS A 143 -22.78 -1.85 -0.12
N PRO A 144 -23.91 -1.78 -0.84
CA PRO A 144 -23.92 -1.48 -2.28
C PRO A 144 -23.48 -0.05 -2.64
N ASP A 145 -23.53 0.85 -1.67
CA ASP A 145 -23.21 2.27 -1.79
C ASP A 145 -21.85 2.65 -1.19
N ASN A 146 -20.97 1.67 -0.96
CA ASN A 146 -19.63 1.98 -0.48
C ASN A 146 -18.67 2.28 -1.64
N GLU A 147 -18.21 3.55 -1.72
CA GLU A 147 -17.35 4.03 -2.80
C GLU A 147 -16.06 3.21 -2.96
N GLY A 148 -15.34 2.98 -1.85
CA GLY A 148 -14.07 2.25 -1.88
C GLY A 148 -14.21 0.82 -2.37
N VAL A 149 -15.35 0.16 -2.05
CA VAL A 149 -15.63 -1.20 -2.50
C VAL A 149 -16.00 -1.24 -3.98
N LEU A 150 -16.79 -0.27 -4.47
CA LEU A 150 -17.11 -0.16 -5.90
C LEU A 150 -15.86 0.15 -6.73
N ALA A 151 -15.01 1.06 -6.26
CA ALA A 151 -13.72 1.37 -6.90
C ALA A 151 -12.79 0.15 -6.89
N GLY A 152 -12.70 -0.57 -5.76
CA GLY A 152 -11.91 -1.81 -5.65
C GLY A 152 -12.41 -2.92 -6.57
N LEU A 153 -13.72 -3.06 -6.77
CA LEU A 153 -14.29 -4.00 -7.75
C LEU A 153 -13.92 -3.61 -9.18
N ALA A 154 -14.04 -2.32 -9.52
CA ALA A 154 -13.63 -1.82 -10.83
C ALA A 154 -12.13 -2.07 -11.08
N ALA A 155 -11.28 -1.72 -10.11
CA ALA A 155 -9.84 -1.95 -10.20
C ALA A 155 -9.51 -3.45 -10.39
N SER A 156 -10.08 -4.33 -9.57
CA SER A 156 -9.79 -5.77 -9.63
C SER A 156 -10.19 -6.40 -10.98
N THR A 157 -11.33 -5.99 -11.55
CA THR A 157 -11.80 -6.51 -12.86
C THR A 157 -10.96 -5.97 -14.01
N ILE A 158 -10.49 -4.72 -13.94
CA ILE A 158 -9.57 -4.12 -14.91
C ILE A 158 -8.21 -4.83 -14.87
N GLU A 159 -7.61 -4.97 -13.69
CA GLU A 159 -6.29 -5.59 -13.52
C GLU A 159 -6.31 -7.10 -13.90
N LYS A 160 -7.44 -7.76 -13.70
CA LYS A 160 -7.69 -9.13 -14.18
C LYS A 160 -7.75 -9.21 -15.71
N GLY A 161 -8.06 -8.12 -16.41
CA GLY A 161 -8.23 -8.09 -17.87
C GLY A 161 -9.63 -8.54 -18.34
N ASP A 162 -10.61 -8.64 -17.45
CA ASP A 162 -11.99 -8.98 -17.82
C ASP A 162 -12.75 -7.73 -18.26
N ALA A 163 -12.66 -7.43 -19.57
CA ALA A 163 -13.26 -6.21 -20.13
C ALA A 163 -14.76 -6.09 -19.85
N ARG A 164 -15.50 -7.22 -19.85
CA ARG A 164 -16.96 -7.21 -19.63
C ARG A 164 -17.31 -6.93 -18.16
N ALA A 165 -16.62 -7.59 -17.25
CA ALA A 165 -16.81 -7.36 -15.82
C ALA A 165 -16.36 -5.94 -15.43
N ALA A 166 -15.23 -5.48 -16.00
CA ALA A 166 -14.72 -4.13 -15.77
C ALA A 166 -15.69 -3.05 -16.27
N GLU A 167 -16.29 -3.23 -17.43
CA GLU A 167 -17.31 -2.28 -17.95
C GLU A 167 -18.49 -2.14 -17.00
N THR A 168 -18.99 -3.26 -16.48
CA THR A 168 -20.10 -3.27 -15.53
C THR A 168 -19.69 -2.56 -14.23
N ALA A 169 -18.54 -2.91 -13.65
CA ALA A 169 -18.08 -2.35 -12.38
C ALA A 169 -17.78 -0.84 -12.47
N VAL A 170 -17.17 -0.38 -13.57
CA VAL A 170 -16.91 1.05 -13.80
C VAL A 170 -18.23 1.82 -13.97
N ALA A 171 -19.23 1.24 -14.67
CA ALA A 171 -20.53 1.88 -14.81
C ALA A 171 -21.30 1.97 -13.48
N GLU A 172 -21.19 0.97 -12.61
CA GLU A 172 -21.78 0.98 -11.27
C GLU A 172 -21.12 2.06 -10.41
N LEU A 173 -19.80 2.16 -10.42
CA LEU A 173 -19.05 3.21 -9.71
C LEU A 173 -19.43 4.60 -10.22
N GLU A 174 -19.46 4.82 -11.54
CA GLU A 174 -19.80 6.11 -12.13
C GLU A 174 -21.23 6.53 -11.80
N LYS A 175 -22.18 5.59 -11.80
CA LYS A 175 -23.56 5.86 -11.44
C LYS A 175 -23.71 6.30 -9.99
N ALA A 176 -23.00 5.66 -9.07
CA ALA A 176 -23.07 5.97 -7.64
C ALA A 176 -22.21 7.19 -7.26
N TYR A 177 -21.05 7.31 -7.88
CA TYR A 177 -20.01 8.32 -7.56
C TYR A 177 -19.44 8.95 -8.84
N PRO A 178 -20.20 9.84 -9.53
CA PRO A 178 -19.79 10.40 -10.81
C PRO A 178 -18.51 11.27 -10.74
N ASN A 179 -18.14 11.72 -9.55
CA ASN A 179 -16.94 12.54 -9.30
C ASN A 179 -15.80 11.74 -8.66
N ASN A 180 -15.87 10.40 -8.64
CA ASN A 180 -14.77 9.59 -8.13
C ASN A 180 -13.49 9.85 -8.94
N GLU A 181 -12.37 10.05 -8.24
CA GLU A 181 -11.09 10.47 -8.81
C GLU A 181 -10.47 9.42 -9.76
N ASP A 182 -10.76 8.14 -9.55
CA ASP A 182 -10.20 7.04 -10.35
C ASP A 182 -10.96 6.80 -11.67
N LEU A 183 -12.17 7.33 -11.85
CA LEU A 183 -13.01 7.05 -13.00
C LEU A 183 -12.35 7.34 -14.34
N ALA A 184 -11.62 8.44 -14.45
CA ALA A 184 -10.92 8.80 -15.68
C ALA A 184 -9.88 7.75 -16.06
N GLN A 185 -9.11 7.28 -15.09
CA GLN A 185 -8.09 6.24 -15.27
C GLN A 185 -8.74 4.90 -15.58
N PHE A 186 -9.80 4.51 -14.87
CA PHE A 186 -10.52 3.26 -15.10
C PHE A 186 -11.11 3.20 -16.52
N LYS A 187 -11.73 4.27 -17.00
CA LYS A 187 -12.24 4.35 -18.37
C LYS A 187 -11.13 4.23 -19.43
N GLN A 188 -9.98 4.86 -19.19
CA GLN A 188 -8.83 4.73 -20.09
C GLN A 188 -8.30 3.29 -20.15
N LYS A 189 -8.10 2.64 -19.00
CA LYS A 189 -7.68 1.24 -18.92
C LYS A 189 -8.71 0.31 -19.58
N LEU A 190 -9.99 0.50 -19.31
CA LEU A 190 -11.07 -0.26 -19.92
C LEU A 190 -11.08 -0.15 -21.45
N ALA A 191 -10.85 1.05 -21.98
CA ALA A 191 -10.76 1.26 -23.43
C ALA A 191 -9.58 0.49 -24.07
N SER A 192 -8.49 0.30 -23.33
CA SER A 192 -7.34 -0.50 -23.78
C SER A 192 -7.59 -2.01 -23.74
N LEU A 193 -8.45 -2.50 -22.84
CA LEU A 193 -8.84 -3.92 -22.76
C LEU A 193 -9.77 -4.36 -23.91
N LYS A 194 -10.45 -3.39 -24.56
CA LYS A 194 -11.42 -3.66 -25.65
C LYS A 194 -10.79 -3.65 -27.05
N LYS A 195 -9.49 -3.40 -27.16
CA LYS A 195 -8.73 -3.41 -28.42
C LYS A 195 -8.18 -4.80 -28.74
#